data_9cde93dfb373d391a75ad6b1a556494c
#
_entry.id   9cde93dfb373d391a75ad6b1a556494c
#
_cell.length_a   1.000
_cell.length_b   1.000
_cell.length_c   1.000
_cell.angle_alpha   90.00
_cell.angle_beta   90.00
_cell.angle_gamma   90.00
#
_symmetry.space_group_name_H-M   'P 1'
#
loop_
_entity.id
_entity.type
_entity.pdbx_description
1 polymer ?
#
loop_
_entity_poly.entity_id
_entity_poly.type
_entity_poly.pdbx_seq_one_letter_code
_entity_poly.pdbx_strand_id
1 'polypeptide(L)'
;MRKQYHFWPGENGPDAWDVDRLVELSRNFPLKQVPIESICELDTPYWSQLTVREVAEHVRLVQAVDLTYPIILGVDGRVMDGMHRVVRALLEGHPTIAAVQFDVDPAPDFRNCQPDQLPYPDDE
;
A
#
# COMPACT_ATOMS: atom_id res chain seq x y z
N MET A 1 14.38 2.48 -7.51
CA MET A 1 12.89 2.41 -7.41
C MET A 1 12.36 3.78 -7.01
N ARG A 2 11.29 4.19 -7.64
CA ARG A 2 10.69 5.48 -7.34
C ARG A 2 10.10 5.49 -5.93
N LYS A 3 10.22 6.62 -5.24
CA LYS A 3 9.62 6.85 -3.93
C LYS A 3 8.12 6.60 -3.97
N GLN A 4 7.58 5.91 -2.96
CA GLN A 4 6.16 5.55 -2.91
C GLN A 4 5.46 6.26 -1.77
N TYR A 5 4.20 6.56 -1.99
CA TYR A 5 3.33 7.20 -1.00
C TYR A 5 1.98 6.50 -0.96
N HIS A 6 1.40 6.47 0.23
CA HIS A 6 0.01 6.08 0.43
C HIS A 6 -0.83 7.35 0.47
N PHE A 7 -1.94 7.38 -0.27
CA PHE A 7 -2.84 8.53 -0.33
C PHE A 7 -4.17 8.19 0.30
N TRP A 8 -4.77 9.18 0.97
CA TRP A 8 -6.12 9.07 1.52
C TRP A 8 -6.78 10.44 1.45
N PRO A 9 -8.09 10.52 1.18
CA PRO A 9 -8.76 11.82 1.08
C PRO A 9 -8.67 12.59 2.39
N GLY A 10 -8.23 13.85 2.31
CA GLY A 10 -8.19 14.78 3.42
C GLY A 10 -9.24 15.86 3.26
N GLU A 11 -9.21 16.88 4.13
CA GLU A 11 -10.22 17.93 4.14
C GLU A 11 -10.22 18.76 2.86
N ASN A 12 -9.03 19.11 2.34
CA ASN A 12 -8.89 20.02 1.21
C ASN A 12 -8.10 19.37 0.05
N GLY A 13 -7.95 18.07 0.08
CA GLY A 13 -7.19 17.34 -0.91
C GLY A 13 -6.58 16.09 -0.30
N PRO A 14 -5.85 15.29 -1.07
CA PRO A 14 -5.30 14.04 -0.53
C PRO A 14 -4.21 14.31 0.49
N ASP A 15 -4.21 13.51 1.56
CA ASP A 15 -3.10 13.41 2.48
C ASP A 15 -2.20 12.29 2.01
N ALA A 16 -0.90 12.42 2.24
CA ALA A 16 0.08 11.44 1.79
C ALA A 16 0.97 10.98 2.92
N TRP A 17 1.21 9.68 2.97
CA TRP A 17 2.16 9.07 3.89
C TRP A 17 3.34 8.54 3.10
N ASP A 18 4.54 8.85 3.57
CA ASP A 18 5.77 8.29 3.04
C ASP A 18 5.82 6.81 3.40
N VAL A 19 5.84 5.93 2.41
CA VAL A 19 5.83 4.49 2.64
C VAL A 19 7.07 4.04 3.42
N ASP A 20 8.24 4.62 3.15
CA ASP A 20 9.46 4.26 3.91
C ASP A 20 9.30 4.56 5.40
N ARG A 21 8.62 5.67 5.72
CA ARG A 21 8.33 5.99 7.11
C ARG A 21 7.34 5.01 7.73
N LEU A 22 6.31 4.59 6.96
CA LEU A 22 5.36 3.58 7.44
C LEU A 22 6.08 2.27 7.77
N VAL A 23 7.00 1.83 6.92
CA VAL A 23 7.79 0.64 7.15
C VAL A 23 8.61 0.78 8.44
N GLU A 24 9.27 1.93 8.61
CA GLU A 24 10.08 2.18 9.81
C GLU A 24 9.24 2.17 11.08
N LEU A 25 8.10 2.84 11.06
CA LEU A 25 7.21 2.93 12.23
C LEU A 25 6.62 1.58 12.62
N SER A 26 6.41 0.69 11.64
CA SER A 26 5.77 -0.60 11.88
C SER A 26 6.77 -1.75 12.02
N ARG A 27 8.07 -1.47 11.96
CA ARG A 27 9.12 -2.49 11.90
C ARG A 27 9.02 -3.53 13.00
N ASN A 28 8.70 -3.11 14.22
CA ASN A 28 8.68 -3.99 15.38
C ASN A 28 7.27 -4.41 15.80
N PHE A 29 6.28 -4.14 14.95
CA PHE A 29 4.91 -4.58 15.24
C PHE A 29 4.82 -6.09 15.10
N PRO A 30 3.96 -6.76 15.89
CA PRO A 30 3.77 -8.19 15.73
C PRO A 30 3.18 -8.52 14.36
N LEU A 31 3.73 -9.57 13.75
CA LEU A 31 3.18 -10.10 12.51
C LEU A 31 1.89 -10.85 12.82
N LYS A 32 0.92 -10.70 11.93
CA LYS A 32 -0.30 -11.50 12.00
C LYS A 32 -0.68 -11.97 10.61
N GLN A 33 -1.48 -13.03 10.56
CA GLN A 33 -2.05 -13.52 9.31
C GLN A 33 -3.47 -12.99 9.20
N VAL A 34 -3.75 -12.26 8.14
CA VAL A 34 -5.10 -11.73 7.89
C VAL A 34 -5.71 -12.50 6.74
N PRO A 35 -7.01 -12.86 6.84
CA PRO A 35 -7.68 -13.50 5.72
C PRO A 35 -7.67 -12.57 4.50
N ILE A 36 -7.31 -13.11 3.35
CA ILE A 36 -7.32 -12.32 2.10
C ILE A 36 -8.72 -11.72 1.88
N GLU A 37 -9.76 -12.49 2.14
CA GLU A 37 -11.14 -12.04 1.90
C GLU A 37 -11.57 -10.92 2.85
N SER A 38 -10.78 -10.62 3.89
CA SER A 38 -11.08 -9.50 4.79
C SER A 38 -10.55 -8.16 4.29
N ILE A 39 -9.73 -8.17 3.22
CA ILE A 39 -9.18 -6.94 2.64
C ILE A 39 -10.31 -6.20 1.93
N CYS A 40 -10.70 -5.06 2.47
CA CYS A 40 -11.88 -4.34 1.95
C CYS A 40 -11.69 -3.79 0.54
N GLU A 41 -10.46 -3.59 0.11
CA GLU A 41 -10.17 -3.07 -1.23
C GLU A 41 -10.26 -4.11 -2.34
N LEU A 42 -10.45 -5.41 -2.01
CA LEU A 42 -10.50 -6.46 -3.04
C LEU A 42 -11.58 -6.20 -4.09
N ASP A 43 -12.73 -5.70 -3.68
CA ASP A 43 -13.88 -5.53 -4.55
C ASP A 43 -14.14 -4.07 -4.88
N THR A 44 -13.13 -3.22 -4.73
CA THR A 44 -13.21 -1.80 -5.09
C THR A 44 -12.27 -1.50 -6.24
N PRO A 45 -12.56 -0.49 -7.07
CA PRO A 45 -11.65 -0.10 -8.14
C PRO A 45 -10.44 0.67 -7.59
N TYR A 46 -9.48 -0.06 -7.05
CA TYR A 46 -8.32 0.51 -6.38
C TYR A 46 -7.42 1.29 -7.35
N TRP A 47 -7.09 0.69 -8.50
CA TRP A 47 -6.37 1.37 -9.57
C TRP A 47 -7.34 1.63 -10.70
N SER A 48 -7.63 2.90 -11.00
CA SER A 48 -8.59 3.26 -12.02
C SER A 48 -7.91 3.92 -13.21
N GLN A 49 -8.54 3.80 -14.39
CA GLN A 49 -8.12 4.49 -15.61
C GLN A 49 -6.67 4.18 -16.02
N LEU A 50 -6.29 2.90 -15.90
CA LEU A 50 -4.93 2.49 -16.24
C LEU A 50 -4.74 2.39 -17.74
N THR A 51 -3.59 2.89 -18.22
CA THR A 51 -3.14 2.64 -19.58
C THR A 51 -2.61 1.21 -19.70
N VAL A 52 -2.46 0.71 -20.91
CA VAL A 52 -1.88 -0.61 -21.14
C VAL A 52 -0.49 -0.71 -20.53
N ARG A 53 0.31 0.36 -20.66
CA ARG A 53 1.66 0.39 -20.08
C ARG A 53 1.60 0.27 -18.56
N GLU A 54 0.67 0.98 -17.94
CA GLU A 54 0.52 0.93 -16.48
C GLU A 54 0.07 -0.43 -16.00
N VAL A 55 -0.82 -1.10 -16.74
CA VAL A 55 -1.20 -2.48 -16.42
C VAL A 55 0.03 -3.39 -16.47
N ALA A 56 0.86 -3.25 -17.50
CA ALA A 56 2.08 -4.05 -17.62
C ALA A 56 3.04 -3.80 -16.46
N GLU A 57 3.16 -2.56 -16.01
CA GLU A 57 4.01 -2.22 -14.86
C GLU A 57 3.47 -2.84 -13.58
N HIS A 58 2.15 -2.80 -13.36
CA HIS A 58 1.56 -3.46 -12.19
C HIS A 58 1.79 -4.98 -12.22
N VAL A 59 1.62 -5.61 -13.38
CA VAL A 59 1.88 -7.05 -13.52
C VAL A 59 3.33 -7.37 -13.16
N ARG A 60 4.27 -6.56 -13.63
CA ARG A 60 5.68 -6.76 -13.32
C ARG A 60 5.93 -6.68 -11.81
N LEU A 61 5.33 -5.68 -11.15
CA LEU A 61 5.47 -5.53 -9.70
C LEU A 61 4.87 -6.72 -8.96
N VAL A 62 3.69 -7.19 -9.39
CA VAL A 62 3.05 -8.37 -8.78
C VAL A 62 3.98 -9.60 -8.89
N GLN A 63 4.64 -9.76 -10.03
CA GLN A 63 5.55 -10.90 -10.22
C GLN A 63 6.82 -10.79 -9.39
N ALA A 64 7.24 -9.56 -9.06
CA ALA A 64 8.51 -9.30 -8.37
C ALA A 64 8.40 -9.22 -6.85
N VAL A 65 7.20 -9.06 -6.29
CA VAL A 65 7.06 -8.87 -4.85
C VAL A 65 7.38 -10.13 -4.07
N ASP A 66 7.82 -9.92 -2.83
CA ASP A 66 8.18 -10.99 -1.90
C ASP A 66 7.14 -11.05 -0.79
N LEU A 67 6.39 -12.14 -0.73
CA LEU A 67 5.30 -12.31 0.24
C LEU A 67 5.80 -12.50 1.67
N THR A 68 7.11 -12.67 1.89
CA THR A 68 7.66 -12.70 3.26
C THR A 68 7.63 -11.34 3.92
N TYR A 69 7.60 -10.26 3.13
CA TYR A 69 7.42 -8.92 3.69
C TYR A 69 5.93 -8.69 3.95
N PRO A 70 5.57 -8.25 5.17
CA PRO A 70 4.16 -8.04 5.50
C PRO A 70 3.58 -6.82 4.79
N ILE A 71 2.28 -6.86 4.53
CA ILE A 71 1.55 -5.66 4.15
C ILE A 71 1.35 -4.81 5.40
N ILE A 72 1.09 -3.52 5.21
CA ILE A 72 0.87 -2.58 6.31
C ILE A 72 -0.58 -2.13 6.25
N LEU A 73 -1.30 -2.34 7.35
CA LEU A 73 -2.71 -1.96 7.48
C LEU A 73 -2.84 -0.77 8.41
N GLY A 74 -3.75 0.13 8.08
CA GLY A 74 -4.17 1.20 8.98
C GLY A 74 -5.08 0.67 10.08
N VAL A 75 -5.45 1.55 11.01
CA VAL A 75 -6.26 1.16 12.17
C VAL A 75 -7.61 0.57 11.75
N ASP A 76 -8.17 1.03 10.63
CA ASP A 76 -9.45 0.55 10.10
C ASP A 76 -9.30 -0.66 9.17
N GLY A 77 -8.09 -1.15 8.98
CA GLY A 77 -7.83 -2.31 8.14
C GLY A 77 -7.53 -1.99 6.67
N ARG A 78 -7.56 -0.71 6.27
CA ARG A 78 -7.22 -0.37 4.89
C ARG A 78 -5.74 -0.66 4.63
N VAL A 79 -5.43 -1.03 3.40
CA VAL A 79 -4.04 -1.31 3.02
C VAL A 79 -3.30 0.00 2.80
N MET A 80 -2.28 0.26 3.62
CA MET A 80 -1.44 1.44 3.48
C MET A 80 -0.20 1.15 2.64
N ASP A 81 0.24 -0.09 2.59
CA ASP A 81 1.34 -0.53 1.74
C ASP A 81 1.22 -2.01 1.43
N GLY A 82 1.51 -2.37 0.20
CA GLY A 82 1.63 -3.77 -0.19
C GLY A 82 0.49 -4.31 -1.04
N MET A 83 -0.25 -3.47 -1.77
CA MET A 83 -1.35 -3.96 -2.59
C MET A 83 -0.89 -4.94 -3.66
N HIS A 84 0.31 -4.80 -4.22
CA HIS A 84 0.82 -5.77 -5.19
C HIS A 84 1.05 -7.13 -4.54
N ARG A 85 1.42 -7.17 -3.25
CA ARG A 85 1.52 -8.42 -2.49
C ARG A 85 0.14 -9.04 -2.28
N VAL A 86 -0.87 -8.22 -2.03
CA VAL A 86 -2.25 -8.70 -1.92
C VAL A 86 -2.69 -9.37 -3.22
N VAL A 87 -2.43 -8.71 -4.36
CA VAL A 87 -2.79 -9.27 -5.68
C VAL A 87 -2.09 -10.60 -5.91
N ARG A 88 -0.79 -10.67 -5.60
CA ARG A 88 -0.05 -11.92 -5.80
C ARG A 88 -0.59 -13.04 -4.92
N ALA A 89 -0.85 -12.76 -3.65
CA ALA A 89 -1.40 -13.77 -2.73
C ALA A 89 -2.75 -14.27 -3.22
N LEU A 90 -3.60 -13.36 -3.71
CA LEU A 90 -4.90 -13.72 -4.27
C LEU A 90 -4.74 -14.62 -5.49
N LEU A 91 -3.86 -14.27 -6.41
CA LEU A 91 -3.60 -15.06 -7.62
C LEU A 91 -3.08 -16.46 -7.30
N GLU A 92 -2.25 -16.58 -6.28
CA GLU A 92 -1.67 -17.87 -5.87
C GLU A 92 -2.60 -18.68 -4.97
N GLY A 93 -3.75 -18.14 -4.62
CA GLY A 93 -4.75 -18.87 -3.83
C GLY A 93 -4.43 -18.98 -2.35
N HIS A 94 -3.62 -18.08 -1.81
CA HIS A 94 -3.33 -18.07 -0.38
C HIS A 94 -4.57 -17.63 0.40
N PRO A 95 -4.97 -18.36 1.46
CA PRO A 95 -6.13 -17.94 2.25
C PRO A 95 -5.84 -16.75 3.16
N THR A 96 -4.57 -16.54 3.53
CA THR A 96 -4.16 -15.43 4.41
C THR A 96 -2.91 -14.76 3.86
N ILE A 97 -2.62 -13.57 4.40
CA ILE A 97 -1.41 -12.82 4.05
C ILE A 97 -0.81 -12.24 5.32
N ALA A 98 0.53 -12.22 5.37
CA ALA A 98 1.24 -11.61 6.49
C ALA A 98 1.03 -10.11 6.52
N ALA A 99 0.72 -9.58 7.70
CA ALA A 99 0.43 -8.14 7.87
C ALA A 99 0.94 -7.63 9.20
N VAL A 100 1.21 -6.33 9.25
CA VAL A 100 1.32 -5.55 10.48
C VAL A 100 0.23 -4.49 10.43
N GLN A 101 -0.26 -4.05 11.58
CA GLN A 101 -1.38 -3.10 11.62
C GLN A 101 -1.14 -2.07 12.71
N PHE A 102 -1.39 -0.80 12.36
CA PHE A 102 -1.32 0.28 13.32
C PHE A 102 -2.49 0.23 14.28
N ASP A 103 -2.22 0.49 15.57
CA ASP A 103 -3.26 0.70 16.58
C ASP A 103 -3.84 2.11 16.46
N VAL A 104 -2.98 3.06 16.09
CA VAL A 104 -3.34 4.46 15.82
C VAL A 104 -2.60 4.85 14.55
N ASP A 105 -3.32 5.37 13.56
CA ASP A 105 -2.69 5.78 12.32
C ASP A 105 -1.70 6.91 12.58
N PRO A 106 -0.49 6.84 12.01
CA PRO A 106 0.43 7.97 12.10
C PRO A 106 -0.11 9.17 11.33
N ALA A 107 0.29 10.37 11.75
CA ALA A 107 -0.08 11.57 11.00
C ALA A 107 0.53 11.50 9.60
N PRO A 108 -0.17 12.02 8.59
CA PRO A 108 0.39 12.04 7.25
C PRO A 108 1.61 12.95 7.18
N ASP A 109 2.52 12.62 6.27
CA ASP A 109 3.72 13.42 6.05
C ASP A 109 3.42 14.69 5.27
N PHE A 110 2.41 14.63 4.40
CA PHE A 110 1.97 15.76 3.58
C PHE A 110 0.46 15.85 3.63
N ARG A 111 -0.05 17.06 3.81
CA ARG A 111 -1.49 17.31 3.83
C ARG A 111 -1.89 18.12 2.61
N ASN A 112 -3.05 17.80 2.03
CA ASN A 112 -3.60 18.54 0.90
C ASN A 112 -2.59 18.64 -0.25
N CYS A 113 -1.95 17.51 -0.57
CA CYS A 113 -0.83 17.48 -1.50
C CYS A 113 -1.14 16.53 -2.65
N GLN A 114 -1.18 17.06 -3.86
CA GLN A 114 -1.39 16.23 -5.05
C GLN A 114 -0.15 15.39 -5.33
N PRO A 115 -0.30 14.22 -5.98
CA PRO A 115 0.85 13.35 -6.24
C PRO A 115 2.01 14.03 -6.97
N ASP A 116 1.72 14.97 -7.86
CA ASP A 116 2.77 15.68 -8.62
C ASP A 116 3.50 16.74 -7.79
N GLN A 117 3.01 17.05 -6.60
CA GLN A 117 3.64 18.02 -5.69
C GLN A 117 4.59 17.38 -4.71
N LEU A 118 4.67 16.05 -4.69
CA LEU A 118 5.47 15.31 -3.72
C LEU A 118 6.93 15.16 -4.19
N PRO A 119 7.88 15.09 -3.25
CA PRO A 119 9.28 14.87 -3.62
C PRO A 119 9.53 13.43 -4.06
N TYR A 120 10.24 13.27 -5.18
CA TYR A 120 10.66 11.97 -5.70
C TYR A 120 12.18 12.01 -5.96
N PRO A 121 12.99 12.02 -4.87
CA PRO A 121 14.43 12.26 -5.02
C PRO A 121 15.17 11.16 -5.79
N ASP A 122 14.61 9.97 -5.85
CA ASP A 122 15.24 8.83 -6.50
C ASP A 122 14.55 8.48 -7.82
N ASP A 123 13.91 9.44 -8.44
CA ASP A 123 13.14 9.23 -9.66
C ASP A 123 14.03 9.34 -10.90
N GLU A 124 15.01 8.48 -11.02
CA GLU A 124 15.92 8.46 -12.16
C GLU A 124 16.26 7.05 -12.62
#